data_c789e022b0c640ee450dd68cad0e1056
#
_entry.id   c789e022b0c640ee450dd68cad0e1056
#
_cell.length_a   1.000
_cell.length_b   1.000
_cell.length_c   1.000
_cell.angle_alpha   90.00
_cell.angle_beta   90.00
_cell.angle_gamma   90.00
#
_symmetry.space_group_name_H-M   'P 1'
#
loop_
_entity.id
_entity.type
_entity.pdbx_description
1 polymer ?
#
loop_
_entity_poly.entity_id
_entity_poly.type
_entity_poly.pdbx_seq_one_letter_code
_entity_poly.pdbx_strand_id
1 'polypeptide(L)'
;MSNYNGVIDELIKGEWTNPEDQKKYGIPIKKIEIRKTLDSLEKDLIKSLHSDQRLLIVSDPFTHNAMGSRIFKNIKGKVNVDEYIWENPSSSIEGVEHLREKIKDYDGMIAVGSGTVSDSIKYATFLEKKTYSVFATTPMNAYTTGTASISFNGVKKSLVAHYAQGVFFDLEVLSNCPKRLTAAAFADVICRTTAQVDWLMSNKLLETDYQSTPYSLLALYEGEMIQNASSIAEGDINSLALLTRISAIMGLGTSFTQTTHVGSMGEHGISHYIDMFAKDLHPGTSHGEQVGIATISISKFQNAILNKDTPPIIAPTKIPEEEIAHKLGEQMLVNIKKNMKPKLFDQKKTDLINNFFEKKWIEFVQPLREKMLDYNIIWNAMGKCGALRTPEDAKLDSIFYKDALRYARFIRDRYTILDLAGDSNQLDELINV
;
A
#
# COMPACT_ATOMS: atom_id res chain seq x y z
N MET A 1 7.24 -25.50 -16.42
CA MET A 1 6.45 -24.23 -16.34
C MET A 1 7.34 -23.16 -15.76
N SER A 2 7.37 -21.97 -16.36
CA SER A 2 8.19 -20.87 -15.88
C SER A 2 7.71 -20.46 -14.47
N ASN A 3 8.65 -20.38 -13.52
CA ASN A 3 8.41 -19.84 -12.19
C ASN A 3 8.84 -18.38 -12.18
N TYR A 4 7.90 -17.47 -11.89
CA TYR A 4 8.15 -16.03 -11.87
C TYR A 4 8.39 -15.47 -10.46
N ASN A 5 8.53 -16.32 -9.43
CA ASN A 5 8.64 -15.88 -8.03
C ASN A 5 9.94 -15.09 -7.74
N GLY A 6 11.07 -15.45 -8.40
CA GLY A 6 12.37 -14.82 -8.13
C GLY A 6 12.78 -14.99 -6.66
N VAL A 7 13.18 -13.89 -6.00
CA VAL A 7 13.63 -13.89 -4.61
C VAL A 7 12.57 -14.37 -3.59
N ILE A 8 11.29 -14.39 -3.97
CA ILE A 8 10.21 -14.85 -3.09
C ILE A 8 10.40 -16.31 -2.68
N ASP A 9 10.95 -17.16 -3.57
CA ASP A 9 11.23 -18.56 -3.25
C ASP A 9 12.30 -18.73 -2.15
N GLU A 10 13.31 -17.85 -2.14
CA GLU A 10 14.32 -17.81 -1.09
C GLU A 10 13.73 -17.30 0.24
N LEU A 11 12.84 -16.30 0.17
CA LEU A 11 12.13 -15.77 1.35
C LEU A 11 11.21 -16.82 2.00
N ILE A 12 10.49 -17.63 1.19
CA ILE A 12 9.66 -18.72 1.71
C ILE A 12 10.52 -19.75 2.47
N LYS A 13 11.73 -20.02 1.99
CA LYS A 13 12.67 -20.96 2.62
C LYS A 13 13.44 -20.36 3.79
N GLY A 14 13.41 -19.03 3.99
CA GLY A 14 14.24 -18.32 4.96
C GLY A 14 15.72 -18.31 4.58
N GLU A 15 16.04 -18.35 3.30
CA GLU A 15 17.41 -18.44 2.76
C GLU A 15 17.95 -17.13 2.22
N TRP A 16 17.06 -16.14 1.93
CA TRP A 16 17.48 -14.85 1.41
C TRP A 16 18.32 -14.09 2.42
N THR A 17 19.51 -13.67 1.98
CA THR A 17 20.45 -12.91 2.81
C THR A 17 20.39 -11.42 2.43
N ASN A 18 20.07 -10.56 3.39
CA ASN A 18 20.07 -9.12 3.17
C ASN A 18 21.51 -8.62 2.98
N PRO A 19 21.83 -7.93 1.87
CA PRO A 19 23.17 -7.44 1.58
C PRO A 19 23.67 -6.38 2.57
N GLU A 20 22.75 -5.67 3.27
CA GLU A 20 23.12 -4.58 4.19
C GLU A 20 23.58 -5.11 5.56
N ASP A 21 22.88 -6.10 6.12
CA ASP A 21 23.14 -6.60 7.49
C ASP A 21 23.63 -8.05 7.54
N GLN A 22 23.74 -8.72 6.38
CA GLN A 22 24.18 -10.10 6.20
C GLN A 22 23.32 -11.14 6.94
N LYS A 23 22.10 -10.79 7.34
CA LYS A 23 21.16 -11.70 8.00
C LYS A 23 20.25 -12.40 7.01
N LYS A 24 19.83 -13.61 7.36
CA LYS A 24 18.82 -14.35 6.62
C LYS A 24 17.42 -13.95 7.06
N TYR A 25 16.54 -13.79 6.09
CA TYR A 25 15.14 -13.42 6.31
C TYR A 25 14.20 -14.43 5.67
N GLY A 26 13.10 -14.70 6.38
CA GLY A 26 11.97 -15.49 5.90
C GLY A 26 10.66 -14.76 6.05
N ILE A 27 9.60 -15.34 5.51
CA ILE A 27 8.24 -14.77 5.53
C ILE A 27 7.24 -15.77 6.11
N PRO A 28 6.12 -15.27 6.67
CA PRO A 28 5.12 -16.13 7.31
C PRO A 28 4.19 -16.86 6.32
N ILE A 29 4.15 -16.47 5.04
CA ILE A 29 3.34 -17.10 4.01
C ILE A 29 4.01 -18.40 3.56
N LYS A 30 3.26 -19.50 3.61
CA LYS A 30 3.82 -20.83 3.30
C LYS A 30 4.04 -21.06 1.81
N LYS A 31 3.23 -20.39 0.97
CA LYS A 31 3.29 -20.58 -0.48
C LYS A 31 2.89 -19.31 -1.23
N ILE A 32 3.71 -18.88 -2.16
CA ILE A 32 3.37 -17.85 -3.15
C ILE A 32 3.69 -18.43 -4.51
N GLU A 33 2.75 -18.38 -5.44
CA GLU A 33 2.93 -18.87 -6.80
C GLU A 33 2.56 -17.77 -7.79
N ILE A 34 3.51 -17.36 -8.60
CA ILE A 34 3.30 -16.49 -9.76
C ILE A 34 3.55 -17.37 -10.99
N ARG A 35 2.51 -17.68 -11.73
CA ARG A 35 2.55 -18.58 -12.88
C ARG A 35 1.89 -17.94 -14.09
N LYS A 36 2.33 -18.37 -15.28
CA LYS A 36 1.63 -17.97 -16.52
C LYS A 36 0.15 -18.30 -16.44
N THR A 37 -0.18 -19.52 -16.00
CA THR A 37 -1.55 -19.95 -15.67
C THR A 37 -1.54 -20.86 -14.45
N LEU A 38 -2.63 -20.82 -13.69
CA LEU A 38 -2.90 -21.72 -12.57
C LEU A 38 -3.92 -22.79 -12.92
N ASP A 39 -4.46 -22.76 -14.15
CA ASP A 39 -5.47 -23.73 -14.59
C ASP A 39 -4.97 -25.17 -14.37
N SER A 40 -5.84 -25.96 -13.78
CA SER A 40 -5.59 -27.35 -13.37
C SER A 40 -4.62 -27.53 -12.19
N LEU A 41 -4.03 -26.46 -11.62
CA LEU A 41 -3.16 -26.52 -10.44
C LEU A 41 -3.92 -26.23 -9.14
N GLU A 42 -5.09 -25.61 -9.21
CA GLU A 42 -5.84 -25.07 -8.06
C GLU A 42 -6.09 -26.13 -6.98
N LYS A 43 -6.45 -27.37 -7.40
CA LYS A 43 -6.67 -28.47 -6.46
C LYS A 43 -5.42 -28.78 -5.62
N ASP A 44 -4.28 -28.87 -6.27
CA ASP A 44 -3.04 -29.28 -5.60
C ASP A 44 -2.49 -28.13 -4.73
N LEU A 45 -2.65 -26.89 -5.16
CA LEU A 45 -2.34 -25.70 -4.38
C LEU A 45 -3.16 -25.64 -3.09
N ILE A 46 -4.49 -25.81 -3.20
CA ILE A 46 -5.39 -25.77 -2.04
C ILE A 46 -5.10 -26.95 -1.11
N LYS A 47 -5.01 -28.17 -1.63
CA LYS A 47 -4.74 -29.37 -0.82
C LYS A 47 -3.41 -29.30 -0.08
N SER A 48 -2.38 -28.68 -0.68
CA SER A 48 -1.07 -28.54 -0.02
C SER A 48 -1.09 -27.67 1.23
N LEU A 49 -2.10 -26.83 1.41
CA LEU A 49 -2.23 -25.88 2.52
C LEU A 49 -3.43 -26.14 3.42
N HIS A 50 -4.46 -26.78 2.90
CA HIS A 50 -5.79 -26.93 3.51
C HIS A 50 -6.29 -28.38 3.38
N SER A 51 -5.41 -29.38 3.56
CA SER A 51 -5.83 -30.78 3.58
C SER A 51 -6.88 -30.98 4.67
N ASP A 52 -7.91 -31.76 4.43
CA ASP A 52 -8.94 -32.16 5.38
C ASP A 52 -9.80 -31.01 5.95
N GLN A 53 -9.64 -29.76 5.49
CA GLN A 53 -10.45 -28.62 5.88
C GLN A 53 -11.73 -28.53 5.04
N ARG A 54 -12.83 -28.11 5.66
CA ARG A 54 -14.02 -27.62 4.99
C ARG A 54 -13.84 -26.13 4.71
N LEU A 55 -13.85 -25.75 3.44
CA LEU A 55 -13.53 -24.41 2.97
C LEU A 55 -14.73 -23.70 2.36
N LEU A 56 -14.78 -22.39 2.50
CA LEU A 56 -15.70 -21.52 1.75
C LEU A 56 -14.90 -20.70 0.74
N ILE A 57 -15.19 -20.86 -0.56
CA ILE A 57 -14.69 -19.94 -1.59
C ILE A 57 -15.58 -18.73 -1.62
N VAL A 58 -14.97 -17.54 -1.57
CA VAL A 58 -15.67 -16.27 -1.67
C VAL A 58 -15.11 -15.45 -2.80
N SER A 59 -15.99 -14.97 -3.67
CA SER A 59 -15.72 -14.04 -4.76
C SER A 59 -16.84 -13.00 -4.85
N ASP A 60 -16.62 -11.91 -5.57
CA ASP A 60 -17.70 -11.05 -6.07
C ASP A 60 -18.10 -11.46 -7.50
N PRO A 61 -19.20 -10.92 -8.08
CA PRO A 61 -19.64 -11.30 -9.42
C PRO A 61 -18.58 -11.10 -10.52
N PHE A 62 -17.75 -10.05 -10.42
CA PHE A 62 -16.68 -9.78 -11.40
C PHE A 62 -15.53 -10.77 -11.26
N THR A 63 -15.06 -11.00 -10.03
CA THR A 63 -13.94 -11.91 -9.77
C THR A 63 -14.35 -13.37 -9.88
N HIS A 64 -15.62 -13.69 -9.64
CA HIS A 64 -16.21 -14.99 -9.97
C HIS A 64 -16.08 -15.28 -11.48
N ASN A 65 -16.48 -14.33 -12.32
CA ASN A 65 -16.38 -14.48 -13.77
C ASN A 65 -14.92 -14.52 -14.25
N ALA A 66 -14.03 -13.74 -13.64
CA ALA A 66 -12.63 -13.70 -14.03
C ALA A 66 -11.87 -14.99 -13.70
N MET A 67 -12.15 -15.63 -12.55
CA MET A 67 -11.38 -16.79 -12.08
C MET A 67 -12.19 -17.72 -11.17
N GLY A 68 -13.12 -17.22 -10.36
CA GLY A 68 -13.80 -17.99 -9.31
C GLY A 68 -14.54 -19.20 -9.84
N SER A 69 -15.30 -19.04 -10.92
CA SER A 69 -16.04 -20.13 -11.59
C SER A 69 -15.10 -21.25 -12.04
N ARG A 70 -13.96 -20.92 -12.64
CA ARG A 70 -12.95 -21.90 -13.06
C ARG A 70 -12.38 -22.66 -11.86
N ILE A 71 -11.99 -21.94 -10.80
CA ILE A 71 -11.45 -22.56 -9.58
C ILE A 71 -12.46 -23.52 -8.99
N PHE A 72 -13.69 -23.05 -8.75
CA PHE A 72 -14.73 -23.89 -8.15
C PHE A 72 -15.00 -25.15 -8.98
N LYS A 73 -15.14 -25.02 -10.30
CA LYS A 73 -15.32 -26.16 -11.22
C LYS A 73 -14.16 -27.16 -11.13
N ASN A 74 -12.91 -26.69 -11.05
CA ASN A 74 -11.74 -27.56 -11.03
C ASN A 74 -11.57 -28.34 -9.71
N ILE A 75 -12.11 -27.83 -8.60
CA ILE A 75 -11.92 -28.42 -7.27
C ILE A 75 -13.18 -29.07 -6.69
N LYS A 76 -14.38 -28.76 -7.19
CA LYS A 76 -15.66 -29.35 -6.75
C LYS A 76 -15.60 -30.87 -6.80
N GLY A 77 -16.00 -31.52 -5.69
CA GLY A 77 -15.94 -32.99 -5.54
C GLY A 77 -14.53 -33.57 -5.33
N LYS A 78 -13.48 -32.74 -5.35
CA LYS A 78 -12.09 -33.14 -5.08
C LYS A 78 -11.52 -32.52 -3.80
N VAL A 79 -12.12 -31.44 -3.36
CA VAL A 79 -11.86 -30.71 -2.11
C VAL A 79 -13.20 -30.53 -1.41
N ASN A 80 -13.23 -30.54 -0.07
CA ASN A 80 -14.43 -30.24 0.70
C ASN A 80 -14.66 -28.72 0.72
N VAL A 81 -15.49 -28.22 -0.21
CA VAL A 81 -15.61 -26.79 -0.48
C VAL A 81 -17.03 -26.43 -0.91
N ASP A 82 -17.51 -25.32 -0.37
CA ASP A 82 -18.71 -24.62 -0.83
C ASP A 82 -18.32 -23.26 -1.44
N GLU A 83 -19.24 -22.65 -2.19
CA GLU A 83 -19.02 -21.37 -2.86
C GLU A 83 -20.01 -20.32 -2.37
N TYR A 84 -19.52 -19.08 -2.20
CA TYR A 84 -20.33 -17.92 -1.91
C TYR A 84 -19.94 -16.75 -2.81
N ILE A 85 -20.88 -16.29 -3.63
CA ILE A 85 -20.72 -15.08 -4.44
C ILE A 85 -21.29 -13.91 -3.63
N TRP A 86 -20.40 -12.98 -3.23
CA TRP A 86 -20.76 -11.83 -2.42
C TRP A 86 -21.11 -10.65 -3.35
N GLU A 87 -22.41 -10.39 -3.52
CA GLU A 87 -22.94 -9.44 -4.50
C GLU A 87 -22.43 -8.01 -4.31
N ASN A 88 -22.31 -7.54 -3.07
CA ASN A 88 -21.90 -6.18 -2.77
C ASN A 88 -20.79 -6.18 -1.71
N PRO A 89 -19.56 -6.55 -2.09
CA PRO A 89 -18.45 -6.61 -1.15
C PRO A 89 -18.05 -5.22 -0.65
N SER A 90 -17.79 -5.11 0.64
CA SER A 90 -17.25 -3.90 1.24
C SER A 90 -16.16 -4.21 2.25
N SER A 91 -15.07 -3.46 2.21
CA SER A 91 -14.03 -3.52 3.25
C SER A 91 -14.43 -2.64 4.45
N SER A 92 -15.61 -2.87 5.00
CA SER A 92 -16.15 -2.23 6.19
C SER A 92 -16.32 -3.22 7.32
N ILE A 93 -16.51 -2.73 8.55
CA ILE A 93 -16.75 -3.62 9.70
C ILE A 93 -18.03 -4.43 9.51
N GLU A 94 -19.07 -3.86 8.89
CA GLU A 94 -20.32 -4.54 8.57
C GLU A 94 -20.09 -5.68 7.57
N GLY A 95 -19.25 -5.45 6.55
CA GLY A 95 -18.84 -6.48 5.60
C GLY A 95 -18.05 -7.61 6.26
N VAL A 96 -17.16 -7.27 7.19
CA VAL A 96 -16.42 -8.25 7.99
C VAL A 96 -17.35 -9.09 8.86
N GLU A 97 -18.29 -8.46 9.59
CA GLU A 97 -19.27 -9.18 10.43
C GLU A 97 -20.16 -10.09 9.57
N HIS A 98 -20.58 -9.63 8.38
CA HIS A 98 -21.31 -10.48 7.45
C HIS A 98 -20.51 -11.75 7.06
N LEU A 99 -19.22 -11.62 6.78
CA LEU A 99 -18.38 -12.78 6.48
C LEU A 99 -18.15 -13.68 7.70
N ARG A 100 -18.03 -13.14 8.90
CA ARG A 100 -17.91 -13.92 10.13
C ARG A 100 -19.10 -14.84 10.33
N GLU A 101 -20.34 -14.37 10.04
CA GLU A 101 -21.53 -15.21 10.07
C GLU A 101 -21.46 -16.34 9.03
N LYS A 102 -20.97 -16.06 7.84
CA LYS A 102 -20.86 -17.06 6.76
C LYS A 102 -19.81 -18.13 7.05
N ILE A 103 -18.72 -17.80 7.74
CA ILE A 103 -17.60 -18.72 7.94
C ILE A 103 -17.79 -19.66 9.15
N LYS A 104 -18.84 -19.51 9.95
CA LYS A 104 -19.02 -20.26 11.20
C LYS A 104 -18.79 -21.77 11.05
N ASP A 105 -19.36 -22.37 10.01
CA ASP A 105 -19.34 -23.81 9.78
C ASP A 105 -18.15 -24.28 8.91
N TYR A 106 -17.16 -23.41 8.65
CA TYR A 106 -16.00 -23.70 7.82
C TYR A 106 -14.71 -23.60 8.63
N ASP A 107 -13.70 -24.37 8.25
CA ASP A 107 -12.38 -24.34 8.89
C ASP A 107 -11.49 -23.20 8.33
N GLY A 108 -11.77 -22.75 7.09
CA GLY A 108 -11.06 -21.66 6.45
C GLY A 108 -11.76 -21.11 5.22
N MET A 109 -11.16 -20.11 4.61
CA MET A 109 -11.68 -19.45 3.40
C MET A 109 -10.67 -19.41 2.27
N ILE A 110 -11.19 -19.42 1.05
CA ILE A 110 -10.43 -19.09 -0.16
C ILE A 110 -10.98 -17.79 -0.74
N ALA A 111 -10.20 -16.73 -0.67
CA ALA A 111 -10.53 -15.48 -1.33
C ALA A 111 -10.22 -15.59 -2.84
N VAL A 112 -11.18 -15.27 -3.69
CA VAL A 112 -10.92 -15.04 -5.11
C VAL A 112 -11.33 -13.62 -5.40
N GLY A 113 -10.33 -12.76 -5.59
CA GLY A 113 -10.75 -11.41 -5.83
C GLY A 113 -9.75 -10.30 -5.63
N SER A 114 -10.38 -9.13 -5.60
CA SER A 114 -9.80 -7.81 -5.38
C SER A 114 -9.33 -7.62 -3.93
N GLY A 115 -8.70 -6.48 -3.66
CA GLY A 115 -8.29 -6.07 -2.31
C GLY A 115 -9.48 -6.01 -1.33
N THR A 116 -10.66 -5.55 -1.79
CA THR A 116 -11.88 -5.48 -0.95
C THR A 116 -12.29 -6.85 -0.42
N VAL A 117 -12.41 -7.84 -1.29
CA VAL A 117 -12.76 -9.22 -0.90
C VAL A 117 -11.66 -9.81 0.00
N SER A 118 -10.39 -9.64 -0.41
CA SER A 118 -9.25 -10.19 0.32
C SER A 118 -9.09 -9.60 1.72
N ASP A 119 -9.17 -8.29 1.88
CA ASP A 119 -8.99 -7.64 3.18
C ASP A 119 -10.13 -7.95 4.16
N SER A 120 -11.36 -8.02 3.65
CA SER A 120 -12.52 -8.41 4.47
C SER A 120 -12.42 -9.85 4.94
N ILE A 121 -12.02 -10.80 4.07
CA ILE A 121 -11.78 -12.19 4.43
C ILE A 121 -10.62 -12.33 5.40
N LYS A 122 -9.50 -11.65 5.12
CA LYS A 122 -8.32 -11.62 5.99
C LYS A 122 -8.70 -11.23 7.42
N TYR A 123 -9.48 -10.16 7.57
CA TYR A 123 -9.85 -9.68 8.89
C TYR A 123 -10.92 -10.54 9.55
N ALA A 124 -11.91 -11.04 8.80
CA ALA A 124 -12.91 -11.98 9.33
C ALA A 124 -12.27 -13.28 9.84
N THR A 125 -11.37 -13.88 9.05
CA THR A 125 -10.65 -15.10 9.44
C THR A 125 -9.68 -14.87 10.60
N PHE A 126 -9.07 -13.69 10.68
CA PHE A 126 -8.25 -13.30 11.82
C PHE A 126 -9.06 -13.28 13.13
N LEU A 127 -10.22 -12.63 13.13
CA LEU A 127 -11.10 -12.56 14.30
C LEU A 127 -11.63 -13.95 14.71
N GLU A 128 -11.93 -14.80 13.75
CA GLU A 128 -12.42 -16.18 13.99
C GLU A 128 -11.29 -17.21 14.18
N LYS A 129 -10.00 -16.79 14.16
CA LYS A 129 -8.82 -17.68 14.28
C LYS A 129 -8.82 -18.81 13.25
N LYS A 130 -9.30 -18.55 12.04
CA LYS A 130 -9.37 -19.49 10.92
C LYS A 130 -8.32 -19.17 9.88
N THR A 131 -8.03 -20.12 9.01
CA THR A 131 -7.04 -19.94 7.93
C THR A 131 -7.67 -19.37 6.67
N TYR A 132 -6.86 -18.73 5.80
CA TYR A 132 -7.30 -18.37 4.45
C TYR A 132 -6.15 -18.43 3.45
N SER A 133 -6.50 -18.54 2.17
CA SER A 133 -5.62 -18.36 1.02
C SER A 133 -6.27 -17.45 -0.02
N VAL A 134 -5.47 -16.92 -0.95
CA VAL A 134 -5.94 -15.93 -1.94
C VAL A 134 -5.57 -16.36 -3.35
N PHE A 135 -6.53 -16.36 -4.26
CA PHE A 135 -6.33 -16.29 -5.69
C PHE A 135 -6.56 -14.84 -6.13
N ALA A 136 -5.49 -14.17 -6.48
CA ALA A 136 -5.49 -12.73 -6.76
C ALA A 136 -5.97 -12.46 -8.20
N THR A 137 -6.86 -11.49 -8.38
CA THR A 137 -7.35 -11.05 -9.69
C THR A 137 -6.78 -9.71 -10.15
N THR A 138 -5.91 -9.11 -9.33
CA THR A 138 -5.18 -7.86 -9.62
C THR A 138 -3.74 -7.99 -9.12
N PRO A 139 -2.76 -7.26 -9.69
CA PRO A 139 -1.36 -7.33 -9.23
C PRO A 139 -1.09 -6.39 -8.04
N MET A 140 -1.89 -6.44 -6.95
CA MET A 140 -1.79 -5.54 -5.81
C MET A 140 -1.00 -6.12 -4.64
N ASN A 141 -0.47 -5.25 -3.78
CA ASN A 141 0.33 -5.61 -2.60
C ASN A 141 -0.52 -6.13 -1.42
N ALA A 142 -1.82 -5.81 -1.36
CA ALA A 142 -2.72 -6.13 -0.25
C ALA A 142 -2.78 -7.62 0.11
N TYR A 143 -2.54 -8.52 -0.85
CA TYR A 143 -2.65 -9.96 -0.65
C TYR A 143 -1.56 -10.56 0.26
N THR A 144 -0.41 -9.91 0.32
CA THR A 144 0.76 -10.40 1.05
C THR A 144 1.05 -9.62 2.33
N THR A 145 0.18 -8.66 2.70
CA THR A 145 0.31 -7.92 3.96
C THR A 145 -0.26 -8.68 5.15
N GLY A 146 0.29 -8.44 6.35
CA GLY A 146 -0.26 -8.88 7.64
C GLY A 146 -1.31 -7.92 8.21
N THR A 147 -1.74 -6.91 7.45
CA THR A 147 -2.74 -5.92 7.84
C THR A 147 -3.92 -5.95 6.88
N ALA A 148 -5.09 -5.52 7.34
CA ALA A 148 -6.28 -5.32 6.53
C ALA A 148 -6.74 -3.86 6.59
N SER A 149 -7.16 -3.31 5.45
CA SER A 149 -7.70 -1.96 5.36
C SER A 149 -9.22 -1.99 5.49
N ILE A 150 -9.72 -1.67 6.69
CA ILE A 150 -11.16 -1.77 7.04
C ILE A 150 -11.69 -0.40 7.46
N SER A 151 -12.89 -0.08 6.99
CA SER A 151 -13.61 1.15 7.36
C SER A 151 -14.50 0.94 8.57
N PHE A 152 -14.42 1.88 9.52
CA PHE A 152 -15.30 1.98 10.69
C PHE A 152 -15.98 3.36 10.66
N ASN A 153 -17.29 3.39 10.52
CA ASN A 153 -18.06 4.64 10.47
C ASN A 153 -17.47 5.65 9.46
N GLY A 154 -17.10 5.18 8.27
CA GLY A 154 -16.48 5.99 7.21
C GLY A 154 -14.99 6.32 7.40
N VAL A 155 -14.38 5.92 8.52
CA VAL A 155 -12.94 6.12 8.77
C VAL A 155 -12.17 4.86 8.41
N LYS A 156 -11.31 4.94 7.40
CA LYS A 156 -10.46 3.84 6.96
C LYS A 156 -9.28 3.64 7.90
N LYS A 157 -9.03 2.41 8.33
CA LYS A 157 -7.94 2.04 9.25
C LYS A 157 -7.19 0.81 8.73
N SER A 158 -5.87 0.86 8.83
CA SER A 158 -5.02 -0.33 8.66
C SER A 158 -4.98 -1.08 10.00
N LEU A 159 -5.60 -2.24 10.05
CA LEU A 159 -5.72 -3.07 11.24
C LEU A 159 -4.75 -4.23 11.17
N VAL A 160 -4.14 -4.58 12.30
CA VAL A 160 -3.35 -5.80 12.42
C VAL A 160 -4.27 -7.00 12.16
N ALA A 161 -3.81 -7.90 11.32
CA ALA A 161 -4.49 -9.14 10.95
C ALA A 161 -3.46 -10.28 10.90
N HIS A 162 -3.66 -11.23 10.00
CA HIS A 162 -2.72 -12.33 9.79
C HIS A 162 -2.40 -12.51 8.30
N TYR A 163 -1.34 -13.26 8.01
CA TYR A 163 -0.95 -13.57 6.64
C TYR A 163 -1.76 -14.74 6.07
N ALA A 164 -1.98 -14.72 4.76
CA ALA A 164 -2.55 -15.86 4.05
C ALA A 164 -1.64 -17.10 4.19
N GLN A 165 -2.22 -18.30 4.15
CA GLN A 165 -1.42 -19.53 4.03
C GLN A 165 -0.76 -19.61 2.64
N GLY A 166 -1.49 -19.21 1.60
CA GLY A 166 -1.01 -19.14 0.23
C GLY A 166 -1.58 -17.96 -0.54
N VAL A 167 -0.77 -17.42 -1.46
CA VAL A 167 -1.17 -16.35 -2.40
C VAL A 167 -0.80 -16.79 -3.80
N PHE A 168 -1.79 -16.79 -4.70
CA PHE A 168 -1.69 -17.37 -6.03
C PHE A 168 -2.04 -16.36 -7.11
N PHE A 169 -1.12 -16.11 -8.02
CA PHE A 169 -1.25 -15.17 -9.13
C PHE A 169 -1.23 -15.92 -10.48
N ASP A 170 -2.33 -15.82 -11.21
CA ASP A 170 -2.48 -16.31 -12.58
C ASP A 170 -2.26 -15.13 -13.55
N LEU A 171 -1.12 -15.12 -14.24
CA LEU A 171 -0.75 -13.99 -15.10
C LEU A 171 -1.67 -13.85 -16.32
N GLU A 172 -2.29 -14.93 -16.81
CA GLU A 172 -3.29 -14.84 -17.87
C GLU A 172 -4.57 -14.15 -17.38
N VAL A 173 -4.96 -14.36 -16.12
CA VAL A 173 -6.06 -13.62 -15.50
C VAL A 173 -5.66 -12.15 -15.28
N LEU A 174 -4.46 -11.90 -14.77
CA LEU A 174 -3.98 -10.54 -14.56
C LEU A 174 -3.82 -9.74 -15.85
N SER A 175 -3.44 -10.39 -16.97
CA SER A 175 -3.34 -9.74 -18.29
C SER A 175 -4.69 -9.28 -18.83
N ASN A 176 -5.77 -9.93 -18.39
CA ASN A 176 -7.15 -9.56 -18.72
C ASN A 176 -7.80 -8.63 -17.67
N CYS A 177 -7.06 -8.26 -16.63
CA CYS A 177 -7.51 -7.29 -15.65
C CYS A 177 -7.73 -5.91 -16.33
N PRO A 178 -8.75 -5.15 -15.94
CA PRO A 178 -8.91 -3.80 -16.46
C PRO A 178 -7.63 -2.99 -16.34
N LYS A 179 -7.14 -2.43 -17.44
CA LYS A 179 -5.85 -1.69 -17.50
C LYS A 179 -5.72 -0.62 -16.42
N ARG A 180 -6.83 0.03 -16.08
CA ARG A 180 -6.92 0.98 -14.97
C ARG A 180 -6.42 0.38 -13.64
N LEU A 181 -6.77 -0.88 -13.33
CA LEU A 181 -6.37 -1.53 -12.07
C LEU A 181 -4.88 -1.95 -12.10
N THR A 182 -4.36 -2.34 -13.26
CA THR A 182 -2.92 -2.61 -13.44
C THR A 182 -2.10 -1.32 -13.27
N ALA A 183 -2.56 -0.22 -13.87
CA ALA A 183 -1.94 1.09 -13.72
C ALA A 183 -1.99 1.60 -12.27
N ALA A 184 -3.12 1.37 -11.57
CA ALA A 184 -3.27 1.68 -10.15
C ALA A 184 -2.30 0.87 -9.27
N ALA A 185 -2.11 -0.43 -9.57
CA ALA A 185 -1.13 -1.25 -8.85
C ALA A 185 0.30 -0.79 -9.09
N PHE A 186 0.65 -0.39 -10.32
CA PHE A 186 1.96 0.22 -10.63
C PHE A 186 2.17 1.52 -9.83
N ALA A 187 1.15 2.38 -9.78
CA ALA A 187 1.18 3.65 -9.07
C ALA A 187 1.30 3.46 -7.54
N ASP A 188 0.65 2.42 -7.00
CA ASP A 188 0.75 2.07 -5.59
C ASP A 188 2.15 1.53 -5.22
N VAL A 189 2.79 0.78 -6.12
CA VAL A 189 4.16 0.28 -5.88
C VAL A 189 5.20 1.40 -5.99
N ILE A 190 5.10 2.29 -6.97
CA ILE A 190 6.09 3.35 -7.18
C ILE A 190 6.13 4.36 -6.02
N CYS A 191 5.07 4.43 -5.20
CA CYS A 191 5.01 5.29 -4.01
C CYS A 191 6.14 5.00 -2.99
N ARG A 192 6.70 3.78 -3.02
CA ARG A 192 7.81 3.44 -2.13
C ARG A 192 9.00 4.41 -2.27
N THR A 193 9.17 5.03 -3.44
CA THR A 193 10.26 5.98 -3.70
C THR A 193 10.16 7.22 -2.82
N THR A 194 8.93 7.68 -2.55
CA THR A 194 8.65 8.80 -1.65
C THR A 194 8.51 8.34 -0.19
N ALA A 195 7.90 7.19 0.02
CA ALA A 195 7.70 6.64 1.36
C ALA A 195 9.02 6.32 2.06
N GLN A 196 10.04 5.81 1.34
CA GLN A 196 11.36 5.55 1.90
C GLN A 196 12.03 6.83 2.41
N VAL A 197 11.94 7.91 1.64
CA VAL A 197 12.53 9.21 1.99
C VAL A 197 11.84 9.79 3.22
N ASP A 198 10.51 9.79 3.26
CA ASP A 198 9.74 10.28 4.40
C ASP A 198 10.03 9.46 5.67
N TRP A 199 10.09 8.13 5.58
CA TRP A 199 10.37 7.29 6.74
C TRP A 199 11.80 7.46 7.26
N LEU A 200 12.80 7.53 6.37
CA LEU A 200 14.18 7.80 6.76
C LEU A 200 14.34 9.20 7.36
N MET A 201 13.64 10.20 6.83
CA MET A 201 13.58 11.55 7.37
C MET A 201 12.96 11.56 8.78
N SER A 202 11.84 10.87 8.97
CA SER A 202 11.20 10.68 10.27
C SER A 202 12.15 10.03 11.30
N ASN A 203 12.86 8.98 10.88
CA ASN A 203 13.89 8.34 11.73
C ASN A 203 14.95 9.33 12.18
N LYS A 204 15.49 10.12 11.25
CA LYS A 204 16.57 11.09 11.56
C LYS A 204 16.12 12.25 12.46
N LEU A 205 14.85 12.66 12.39
CA LEU A 205 14.32 13.80 13.15
C LEU A 205 13.66 13.41 14.48
N LEU A 206 13.09 12.21 14.53
CA LEU A 206 12.24 11.75 15.64
C LEU A 206 12.75 10.46 16.29
N GLU A 207 13.88 9.92 15.81
CA GLU A 207 14.42 8.64 16.28
C GLU A 207 13.41 7.50 16.18
N THR A 208 12.50 7.58 15.18
CA THR A 208 11.53 6.51 14.91
C THR A 208 12.23 5.30 14.31
N ASP A 209 11.69 4.12 14.52
CA ASP A 209 12.23 2.90 13.90
C ASP A 209 12.25 3.05 12.37
N TYR A 210 13.37 2.64 11.77
CA TYR A 210 13.53 2.53 10.31
C TYR A 210 14.21 1.22 9.98
N GLN A 211 13.66 0.53 8.98
CA GLN A 211 14.23 -0.73 8.50
C GLN A 211 14.38 -0.71 6.98
N SER A 212 15.60 -0.95 6.53
CA SER A 212 15.95 -0.93 5.10
C SER A 212 15.64 -2.25 4.38
N THR A 213 15.46 -3.35 5.11
CA THR A 213 15.28 -4.70 4.54
C THR A 213 14.25 -4.77 3.41
N PRO A 214 13.01 -4.21 3.52
CA PRO A 214 12.06 -4.22 2.42
C PRO A 214 12.56 -3.48 1.19
N TYR A 215 13.28 -2.39 1.39
CA TYR A 215 13.79 -1.57 0.30
C TYR A 215 14.95 -2.23 -0.45
N SER A 216 15.80 -2.99 0.25
CA SER A 216 16.85 -3.80 -0.37
C SER A 216 16.27 -4.86 -1.31
N LEU A 217 15.10 -5.45 -0.94
CA LEU A 217 14.35 -6.37 -1.80
C LEU A 217 13.72 -5.68 -3.01
N LEU A 218 13.07 -4.53 -2.79
CA LEU A 218 12.40 -3.78 -3.86
C LEU A 218 13.39 -3.23 -4.88
N ALA A 219 14.56 -2.78 -4.43
CA ALA A 219 15.63 -2.26 -5.29
C ALA A 219 16.12 -3.29 -6.33
N LEU A 220 15.96 -4.59 -6.08
CA LEU A 220 16.33 -5.64 -7.06
C LEU A 220 15.55 -5.55 -8.37
N TYR A 221 14.36 -4.96 -8.35
CA TYR A 221 13.41 -5.03 -9.47
C TYR A 221 12.86 -3.68 -9.91
N GLU A 222 13.00 -2.63 -9.10
CA GLU A 222 12.38 -1.33 -9.35
C GLU A 222 12.82 -0.68 -10.67
N GLY A 223 14.12 -0.68 -10.93
CA GLY A 223 14.65 -0.10 -12.16
C GLY A 223 14.09 -0.79 -13.42
N GLU A 224 13.99 -2.13 -13.38
CA GLU A 224 13.40 -2.93 -14.45
C GLU A 224 11.89 -2.64 -14.60
N MET A 225 11.15 -2.53 -13.48
CA MET A 225 9.72 -2.19 -13.49
C MET A 225 9.48 -0.82 -14.17
N ILE A 226 10.27 0.19 -13.83
CA ILE A 226 10.17 1.53 -14.41
C ILE A 226 10.45 1.51 -15.91
N GLN A 227 11.48 0.76 -16.34
CA GLN A 227 11.82 0.61 -17.75
C GLN A 227 10.71 -0.09 -18.56
N ASN A 228 10.04 -1.06 -17.95
CA ASN A 228 8.97 -1.85 -18.58
C ASN A 228 7.56 -1.27 -18.40
N ALA A 229 7.41 -0.02 -17.95
CA ALA A 229 6.09 0.58 -17.66
C ALA A 229 5.11 0.49 -18.84
N SER A 230 5.55 0.69 -20.10
CA SER A 230 4.69 0.54 -21.28
C SER A 230 4.25 -0.90 -21.51
N SER A 231 5.16 -1.87 -21.39
CA SER A 231 4.85 -3.30 -21.57
C SER A 231 3.92 -3.82 -20.47
N ILE A 232 4.02 -3.27 -19.25
CA ILE A 232 3.06 -3.52 -18.16
C ILE A 232 1.65 -3.03 -18.56
N ALA A 233 1.54 -1.82 -19.11
CA ALA A 233 0.28 -1.25 -19.58
C ALA A 233 -0.35 -2.05 -20.73
N GLU A 234 0.48 -2.66 -21.56
CA GLU A 234 0.05 -3.52 -22.68
C GLU A 234 -0.41 -4.90 -22.21
N GLY A 235 -0.04 -5.31 -21.00
CA GLY A 235 -0.39 -6.62 -20.43
C GLY A 235 0.59 -7.73 -20.80
N ASP A 236 1.85 -7.38 -21.14
CA ASP A 236 2.89 -8.37 -21.39
C ASP A 236 3.12 -9.26 -20.16
N ILE A 237 3.11 -10.57 -20.36
CA ILE A 237 3.15 -11.54 -19.26
C ILE A 237 4.40 -11.42 -18.40
N ASN A 238 5.57 -11.19 -18.99
CA ASN A 238 6.81 -11.09 -18.22
C ASN A 238 6.86 -9.79 -17.42
N SER A 239 6.41 -8.69 -18.03
CA SER A 239 6.32 -7.38 -17.39
C SER A 239 5.26 -7.37 -16.26
N LEU A 240 4.13 -8.06 -16.45
CA LEU A 240 3.15 -8.27 -15.40
C LEU A 240 3.67 -9.16 -14.27
N ALA A 241 4.45 -10.19 -14.58
CA ALA A 241 5.10 -11.02 -13.57
C ALA A 241 6.06 -10.19 -12.71
N LEU A 242 6.78 -9.24 -13.32
CA LEU A 242 7.66 -8.31 -12.61
C LEU A 242 6.86 -7.39 -11.67
N LEU A 243 5.80 -6.73 -12.17
CA LEU A 243 4.93 -5.90 -11.34
C LEU A 243 4.31 -6.70 -10.19
N THR A 244 3.80 -7.91 -10.47
CA THR A 244 3.19 -8.80 -9.48
C THR A 244 4.19 -9.18 -8.39
N ARG A 245 5.42 -9.51 -8.78
CA ARG A 245 6.52 -9.83 -7.83
C ARG A 245 6.84 -8.66 -6.92
N ILE A 246 7.03 -7.47 -7.49
CA ILE A 246 7.33 -6.27 -6.71
C ILE A 246 6.18 -5.93 -5.76
N SER A 247 4.93 -5.99 -6.23
CA SER A 247 3.76 -5.78 -5.39
C SER A 247 3.71 -6.78 -4.23
N ALA A 248 3.97 -8.06 -4.51
CA ALA A 248 4.03 -9.08 -3.47
C ALA A 248 5.13 -8.78 -2.44
N ILE A 249 6.35 -8.43 -2.88
CA ILE A 249 7.47 -8.06 -2.01
C ILE A 249 7.13 -6.83 -1.15
N MET A 250 6.47 -5.82 -1.73
CA MET A 250 6.07 -4.62 -1.00
C MET A 250 5.10 -4.96 0.14
N GLY A 251 4.09 -5.79 -0.12
CA GLY A 251 3.18 -6.28 0.92
C GLY A 251 3.89 -7.11 1.99
N LEU A 252 4.83 -7.98 1.61
CA LEU A 252 5.68 -8.74 2.52
C LEU A 252 6.55 -7.84 3.40
N GLY A 253 6.81 -6.61 3.02
CA GLY A 253 7.51 -5.62 3.83
C GLY A 253 6.97 -5.52 5.25
N THR A 254 5.65 -5.67 5.43
CA THR A 254 5.00 -5.67 6.75
C THR A 254 5.47 -6.81 7.67
N SER A 255 5.96 -7.93 7.12
CA SER A 255 6.48 -9.04 7.92
C SER A 255 7.84 -8.75 8.56
N PHE A 256 8.62 -7.88 7.94
CA PHE A 256 9.93 -7.47 8.47
C PHE A 256 9.81 -6.30 9.44
N THR A 257 8.89 -5.38 9.19
CA THR A 257 8.83 -4.09 9.89
C THR A 257 7.72 -3.99 10.93
N GLN A 258 6.76 -4.90 10.91
CA GLN A 258 5.54 -4.87 11.72
C GLN A 258 4.70 -3.59 11.53
N THR A 259 5.03 -2.79 10.50
CA THR A 259 4.33 -1.55 10.14
C THR A 259 4.10 -1.46 8.65
N THR A 260 3.23 -0.53 8.22
CA THR A 260 3.00 -0.25 6.81
C THR A 260 3.85 0.91 6.28
N HIS A 261 4.84 1.41 7.03
CA HIS A 261 5.67 2.56 6.64
C HIS A 261 6.44 2.32 5.33
N VAL A 262 6.75 1.06 5.02
CA VAL A 262 7.50 0.68 3.82
C VAL A 262 6.88 1.20 2.52
N GLY A 263 5.59 1.39 2.48
CA GLY A 263 4.89 1.90 1.30
C GLY A 263 3.67 2.74 1.67
N SER A 264 3.69 3.46 2.80
CA SER A 264 2.52 4.21 3.23
C SER A 264 2.92 5.36 4.15
N MET A 265 3.33 6.48 3.58
CA MET A 265 3.74 7.69 4.29
C MET A 265 2.89 8.91 3.88
N GLY A 266 3.48 9.98 3.36
CA GLY A 266 2.77 11.21 3.01
C GLY A 266 1.73 11.02 1.92
N GLU A 267 2.06 10.28 0.87
CA GLU A 267 1.17 9.97 -0.26
C GLU A 267 -0.09 9.22 0.19
N HIS A 268 0.05 8.26 1.06
CA HIS A 268 -1.09 7.54 1.64
C HIS A 268 -1.90 8.41 2.62
N GLY A 269 -1.25 9.36 3.30
CA GLY A 269 -1.97 10.37 4.09
C GLY A 269 -2.96 11.13 3.22
N ILE A 270 -2.53 11.55 2.04
CA ILE A 270 -3.38 12.26 1.06
C ILE A 270 -4.52 11.35 0.55
N SER A 271 -4.21 10.11 0.16
CA SER A 271 -5.23 9.15 -0.27
C SER A 271 -6.28 8.88 0.83
N HIS A 272 -5.85 8.69 2.07
CA HIS A 272 -6.77 8.51 3.19
C HIS A 272 -7.63 9.76 3.45
N TYR A 273 -7.06 10.96 3.28
CA TYR A 273 -7.85 12.19 3.37
C TYR A 273 -8.95 12.23 2.30
N ILE A 274 -8.63 11.85 1.08
CA ILE A 274 -9.60 11.76 -0.02
C ILE A 274 -10.72 10.77 0.34
N ASP A 275 -10.38 9.55 0.73
CA ASP A 275 -11.36 8.52 1.10
C ASP A 275 -12.27 8.95 2.27
N MET A 276 -11.74 9.70 3.23
CA MET A 276 -12.48 10.08 4.44
C MET A 276 -13.37 11.31 4.25
N PHE A 277 -12.96 12.26 3.42
CA PHE A 277 -13.58 13.59 3.40
C PHE A 277 -14.14 14.02 2.04
N ALA A 278 -13.87 13.30 0.95
CA ALA A 278 -14.42 13.68 -0.36
C ALA A 278 -15.94 13.51 -0.44
N LYS A 279 -16.53 12.56 0.26
CA LYS A 279 -17.99 12.33 0.24
C LYS A 279 -18.54 12.34 -1.20
N ASP A 280 -19.50 13.22 -1.49
CA ASP A 280 -20.11 13.36 -2.82
C ASP A 280 -19.15 13.88 -3.89
N LEU A 281 -18.00 14.46 -3.50
CA LEU A 281 -16.92 14.88 -4.41
C LEU A 281 -16.00 13.72 -4.79
N HIS A 282 -16.20 12.52 -4.24
CA HIS A 282 -15.35 11.38 -4.52
C HIS A 282 -15.58 10.86 -5.95
N PRO A 283 -14.58 10.95 -6.86
CA PRO A 283 -14.78 10.68 -8.28
C PRO A 283 -14.83 9.19 -8.63
N GLY A 284 -14.81 8.30 -7.63
CA GLY A 284 -14.75 6.85 -7.83
C GLY A 284 -13.33 6.34 -8.18
N THR A 285 -12.30 7.10 -7.81
CA THR A 285 -10.91 6.65 -7.94
C THR A 285 -10.62 5.51 -7.00
N SER A 286 -9.80 4.56 -7.45
CA SER A 286 -9.26 3.49 -6.61
C SER A 286 -8.12 4.03 -5.73
N HIS A 287 -7.80 3.27 -4.67
CA HIS A 287 -6.72 3.60 -3.75
C HIS A 287 -5.39 3.86 -4.48
N GLY A 288 -4.95 2.95 -5.37
CA GLY A 288 -3.69 3.11 -6.10
C GLY A 288 -3.66 4.32 -7.04
N GLU A 289 -4.81 4.73 -7.60
CA GLU A 289 -4.90 5.96 -8.40
C GLU A 289 -4.69 7.20 -7.53
N GLN A 290 -5.30 7.26 -6.35
CA GLN A 290 -5.11 8.35 -5.39
C GLN A 290 -3.67 8.40 -4.89
N VAL A 291 -3.09 7.24 -4.52
CA VAL A 291 -1.70 7.12 -4.08
C VAL A 291 -0.75 7.58 -5.19
N GLY A 292 -1.01 7.22 -6.45
CA GLY A 292 -0.20 7.65 -7.59
C GLY A 292 -0.12 9.16 -7.74
N ILE A 293 -1.28 9.83 -7.77
CA ILE A 293 -1.34 11.31 -7.86
C ILE A 293 -0.63 11.95 -6.65
N ALA A 294 -0.88 11.42 -5.47
CA ALA A 294 -0.24 11.89 -4.24
C ALA A 294 1.29 11.68 -4.26
N THR A 295 1.77 10.56 -4.82
CA THR A 295 3.20 10.30 -5.00
C THR A 295 3.87 11.36 -5.86
N ILE A 296 3.22 11.79 -6.95
CA ILE A 296 3.70 12.91 -7.78
C ILE A 296 3.83 14.19 -6.95
N SER A 297 2.82 14.53 -6.16
CA SER A 297 2.85 15.73 -5.31
C SER A 297 3.93 15.65 -4.22
N ILE A 298 4.04 14.53 -3.53
CA ILE A 298 5.08 14.29 -2.51
C ILE A 298 6.47 14.35 -3.13
N SER A 299 6.68 13.75 -4.31
CA SER A 299 7.96 13.81 -5.02
C SER A 299 8.35 15.25 -5.36
N LYS A 300 7.40 16.09 -5.83
CA LYS A 300 7.66 17.52 -6.05
C LYS A 300 8.11 18.23 -4.77
N PHE A 301 7.43 17.99 -3.65
CA PHE A 301 7.75 18.63 -2.37
C PHE A 301 9.11 18.16 -1.82
N GLN A 302 9.40 16.86 -1.90
CA GLN A 302 10.71 16.33 -1.53
C GLN A 302 11.82 16.96 -2.38
N ASN A 303 11.65 17.03 -3.70
CA ASN A 303 12.63 17.66 -4.59
C ASN A 303 12.80 19.16 -4.28
N ALA A 304 11.72 19.88 -4.04
CA ALA A 304 11.76 21.33 -3.79
C ALA A 304 12.45 21.69 -2.47
N ILE A 305 12.38 20.84 -1.45
CA ILE A 305 12.98 21.12 -0.14
C ILE A 305 14.34 20.43 0.01
N LEU A 306 14.42 19.12 -0.26
CA LEU A 306 15.59 18.33 0.08
C LEU A 306 16.76 18.52 -0.91
N ASN A 307 16.53 19.01 -2.13
CA ASN A 307 17.59 19.31 -3.08
C ASN A 307 18.23 20.69 -2.88
N LYS A 308 17.69 21.53 -1.96
CA LYS A 308 18.32 22.81 -1.62
C LYS A 308 19.56 22.59 -0.73
N ASP A 309 20.64 23.31 -1.00
CA ASP A 309 21.84 23.27 -0.17
C ASP A 309 21.70 24.12 1.12
N THR A 310 20.70 25.01 1.13
CA THR A 310 20.34 25.80 2.33
C THR A 310 19.21 25.12 3.10
N PRO A 311 19.36 24.95 4.43
CA PRO A 311 18.32 24.32 5.24
C PRO A 311 17.06 25.18 5.32
N PRO A 312 15.88 24.56 5.44
CA PRO A 312 14.69 25.28 5.87
C PRO A 312 14.81 25.69 7.34
N ILE A 313 14.21 26.81 7.70
CA ILE A 313 14.04 27.21 9.11
C ILE A 313 12.67 26.69 9.54
N ILE A 314 12.64 25.81 10.53
CA ILE A 314 11.38 25.28 11.07
C ILE A 314 10.90 26.08 12.28
N ALA A 315 9.60 26.20 12.41
CA ALA A 315 8.90 26.79 13.55
C ALA A 315 8.19 25.69 14.36
N PRO A 316 7.82 25.96 15.63
CA PRO A 316 7.00 25.02 16.39
C PRO A 316 5.75 24.60 15.63
N THR A 317 5.46 23.30 15.67
CA THR A 317 4.31 22.74 14.94
C THR A 317 3.00 23.36 15.43
N LYS A 318 2.21 23.88 14.51
CA LYS A 318 0.89 24.46 14.80
C LYS A 318 -0.22 23.54 14.26
N ILE A 319 -1.20 23.28 15.10
CA ILE A 319 -2.45 22.63 14.70
C ILE A 319 -3.51 23.74 14.59
N PRO A 320 -4.06 24.04 13.41
CA PRO A 320 -5.10 25.05 13.23
C PRO A 320 -6.45 24.50 13.73
N GLU A 321 -6.63 24.45 15.06
CA GLU A 321 -7.72 23.75 15.73
C GLU A 321 -9.10 24.20 15.28
N GLU A 322 -9.34 25.52 15.23
CA GLU A 322 -10.63 26.09 14.83
C GLU A 322 -10.97 25.73 13.37
N GLU A 323 -9.98 25.81 12.48
CA GLU A 323 -10.17 25.48 11.07
C GLU A 323 -10.42 23.98 10.87
N ILE A 324 -9.68 23.14 11.57
CA ILE A 324 -9.85 21.66 11.55
C ILE A 324 -11.23 21.29 12.11
N ALA A 325 -11.63 21.86 13.26
CA ALA A 325 -12.93 21.59 13.84
C ALA A 325 -14.08 21.97 12.88
N HIS A 326 -13.95 23.14 12.22
CA HIS A 326 -14.92 23.61 11.24
C HIS A 326 -14.97 22.70 9.99
N LYS A 327 -13.82 22.33 9.42
CA LYS A 327 -13.74 21.54 8.17
C LYS A 327 -14.00 20.05 8.36
N LEU A 328 -13.41 19.46 9.39
CA LEU A 328 -13.33 17.99 9.58
C LEU A 328 -14.18 17.51 10.76
N GLY A 329 -14.66 18.42 11.58
CA GLY A 329 -15.50 18.13 12.75
C GLY A 329 -14.73 17.97 14.06
N GLU A 330 -15.38 18.26 15.18
CA GLU A 330 -14.81 18.20 16.53
C GLU A 330 -14.24 16.83 16.90
N GLN A 331 -14.94 15.76 16.53
CA GLN A 331 -14.47 14.39 16.81
C GLN A 331 -13.17 14.09 16.08
N MET A 332 -12.99 14.61 14.86
CA MET A 332 -11.76 14.46 14.11
C MET A 332 -10.61 15.27 14.73
N LEU A 333 -10.88 16.47 15.24
CA LEU A 333 -9.88 17.26 15.97
C LEU A 333 -9.30 16.50 17.16
N VAL A 334 -10.14 15.79 17.92
CA VAL A 334 -9.67 14.94 19.03
C VAL A 334 -8.71 13.86 18.54
N ASN A 335 -9.04 13.17 17.44
CA ASN A 335 -8.18 12.16 16.83
C ASN A 335 -6.89 12.76 16.30
N ILE A 336 -6.95 13.93 15.66
CA ILE A 336 -5.80 14.66 15.14
C ILE A 336 -4.83 15.03 16.26
N LYS A 337 -5.30 15.60 17.38
CA LYS A 337 -4.46 15.92 18.54
C LYS A 337 -3.71 14.67 19.05
N LYS A 338 -4.37 13.52 19.06
CA LYS A 338 -3.73 12.25 19.43
C LYS A 338 -2.66 11.83 18.41
N ASN A 339 -2.97 11.86 17.12
CA ASN A 339 -2.06 11.46 16.06
C ASN A 339 -0.85 12.39 15.94
N MET A 340 -1.04 13.69 16.17
CA MET A 340 0.03 14.68 16.10
C MET A 340 1.02 14.58 17.27
N LYS A 341 0.59 14.11 18.44
CA LYS A 341 1.40 14.08 19.66
C LYS A 341 2.83 13.53 19.48
N PRO A 342 3.08 12.40 18.75
CA PRO A 342 4.44 11.87 18.59
C PRO A 342 5.34 12.72 17.70
N LYS A 343 4.79 13.61 16.88
CA LYS A 343 5.53 14.38 15.87
C LYS A 343 5.43 15.91 16.02
N LEU A 344 4.89 16.39 17.14
CA LEU A 344 4.88 17.81 17.46
C LEU A 344 6.27 18.28 17.82
N PHE A 345 6.66 19.42 17.27
CA PHE A 345 7.86 20.15 17.66
C PHE A 345 7.45 21.35 18.50
N ASP A 346 7.90 21.39 19.75
CA ASP A 346 7.86 22.57 20.59
C ASP A 346 9.04 23.53 20.28
N GLN A 347 9.11 24.69 20.92
CA GLN A 347 10.17 25.68 20.70
C GLN A 347 11.55 25.06 20.94
N LYS A 348 11.71 24.32 22.04
CA LYS A 348 13.00 23.73 22.40
C LYS A 348 13.52 22.76 21.37
N LYS A 349 12.63 21.86 20.89
CA LYS A 349 12.96 20.86 19.85
C LYS A 349 13.24 21.54 18.51
N THR A 350 12.47 22.57 18.17
CA THR A 350 12.66 23.38 16.97
C THR A 350 14.02 24.05 16.96
N ASP A 351 14.43 24.69 18.08
CA ASP A 351 15.74 25.33 18.22
C ASP A 351 16.89 24.33 18.06
N LEU A 352 16.75 23.14 18.63
CA LEU A 352 17.72 22.04 18.46
C LEU A 352 17.85 21.60 16.99
N ILE A 353 16.73 21.41 16.30
CA ILE A 353 16.74 20.98 14.90
C ILE A 353 17.30 22.09 14.00
N ASN A 354 16.92 23.36 14.19
CA ASN A 354 17.45 24.47 13.41
C ASN A 354 18.97 24.60 13.58
N ASN A 355 19.48 24.50 14.80
CA ASN A 355 20.91 24.50 15.05
C ASN A 355 21.65 23.31 14.46
N PHE A 356 20.99 22.14 14.43
CA PHE A 356 21.50 20.95 13.73
C PHE A 356 21.51 21.17 12.22
N PHE A 357 20.43 21.67 11.63
CA PHE A 357 20.32 21.96 10.22
C PHE A 357 21.33 22.99 9.75
N GLU A 358 21.52 24.09 10.51
CA GLU A 358 22.51 25.12 10.20
C GLU A 358 23.93 24.52 10.04
N LYS A 359 24.28 23.57 10.90
CA LYS A 359 25.63 22.99 10.94
C LYS A 359 25.80 21.77 10.03
N LYS A 360 24.73 20.99 9.81
CA LYS A 360 24.82 19.64 9.26
C LYS A 360 23.75 19.33 8.21
N TRP A 361 23.20 20.34 7.54
CA TRP A 361 22.13 20.13 6.57
C TRP A 361 22.53 19.15 5.46
N ILE A 362 23.70 19.32 4.86
CA ILE A 362 24.16 18.44 3.79
C ILE A 362 24.34 17.00 4.29
N GLU A 363 24.88 16.81 5.49
CA GLU A 363 25.02 15.51 6.12
C GLU A 363 23.64 14.86 6.40
N PHE A 364 22.65 15.67 6.74
CA PHE A 364 21.28 15.22 6.95
C PHE A 364 20.58 14.80 5.66
N VAL A 365 20.66 15.63 4.60
CA VAL A 365 19.89 15.39 3.36
C VAL A 365 20.56 14.42 2.41
N GLN A 366 21.87 14.26 2.43
CA GLN A 366 22.59 13.40 1.50
C GLN A 366 22.06 11.97 1.47
N PRO A 367 21.84 11.26 2.60
CA PRO A 367 21.25 9.94 2.60
C PRO A 367 19.80 9.90 2.09
N LEU A 368 19.04 11.00 2.23
CA LEU A 368 17.69 11.14 1.69
C LEU A 368 17.72 11.28 0.18
N ARG A 369 18.59 12.16 -0.34
CA ARG A 369 18.81 12.39 -1.78
C ARG A 369 19.20 11.09 -2.52
N GLU A 370 20.02 10.24 -1.91
CA GLU A 370 20.39 8.94 -2.46
C GLU A 370 19.24 7.94 -2.59
N LYS A 371 18.16 8.14 -1.84
CA LYS A 371 16.96 7.31 -1.92
C LYS A 371 15.86 7.93 -2.77
N MET A 372 15.98 9.21 -3.09
CA MET A 372 15.02 9.90 -3.96
C MET A 372 15.14 9.39 -5.38
N LEU A 373 14.00 9.25 -6.03
CA LEU A 373 13.95 9.12 -7.49
C LEU A 373 13.62 10.47 -8.11
N ASP A 374 14.25 10.77 -9.24
CA ASP A 374 13.95 12.01 -9.96
C ASP A 374 12.46 12.10 -10.32
N TYR A 375 11.86 13.25 -10.08
CA TYR A 375 10.45 13.50 -10.36
C TYR A 375 10.06 13.13 -11.80
N ASN A 376 10.89 13.46 -12.80
CA ASN A 376 10.58 13.18 -14.21
C ASN A 376 10.58 11.68 -14.49
N ILE A 377 11.37 10.88 -13.78
CA ILE A 377 11.38 9.42 -13.92
C ILE A 377 10.03 8.88 -13.45
N ILE A 378 9.56 9.31 -12.26
CA ILE A 378 8.26 8.90 -11.70
C ILE A 378 7.12 9.33 -12.64
N TRP A 379 7.11 10.60 -13.05
CA TRP A 379 6.12 11.18 -13.95
C TRP A 379 6.01 10.42 -15.27
N ASN A 380 7.16 10.16 -15.91
CA ASN A 380 7.21 9.48 -17.19
C ASN A 380 6.82 8.00 -17.07
N ALA A 381 7.28 7.30 -16.04
CA ALA A 381 6.94 5.89 -15.81
C ALA A 381 5.44 5.73 -15.58
N MET A 382 4.84 6.56 -14.74
CA MET A 382 3.39 6.56 -14.51
C MET A 382 2.60 6.84 -15.79
N GLY A 383 3.01 7.83 -16.58
CA GLY A 383 2.37 8.13 -17.87
C GLY A 383 2.46 6.97 -18.86
N LYS A 384 3.63 6.32 -18.96
CA LYS A 384 3.82 5.12 -19.81
C LYS A 384 2.98 3.93 -19.38
N CYS A 385 2.76 3.77 -18.06
CA CYS A 385 1.89 2.72 -17.53
C CYS A 385 0.40 3.07 -17.62
N GLY A 386 0.03 4.28 -18.03
CA GLY A 386 -1.36 4.74 -18.10
C GLY A 386 -1.95 5.08 -16.73
N ALA A 387 -1.11 5.32 -15.73
CA ALA A 387 -1.55 5.74 -14.40
C ALA A 387 -1.93 7.23 -14.39
N LEU A 388 -2.89 7.60 -13.54
CA LEU A 388 -3.28 8.99 -13.32
C LEU A 388 -2.13 9.75 -12.64
N ARG A 389 -1.90 10.99 -13.07
CA ARG A 389 -0.77 11.79 -12.61
C ARG A 389 -1.16 13.11 -11.98
N THR A 390 -2.36 13.57 -12.27
CA THR A 390 -2.88 14.85 -11.78
C THR A 390 -4.26 14.68 -11.15
N PRO A 391 -4.69 15.60 -10.29
CA PRO A 391 -6.06 15.62 -9.78
C PRO A 391 -7.11 15.70 -10.90
N GLU A 392 -6.81 16.43 -11.97
CA GLU A 392 -7.68 16.58 -13.14
C GLU A 392 -7.87 15.26 -13.89
N ASP A 393 -6.79 14.45 -14.05
CA ASP A 393 -6.88 13.10 -14.63
C ASP A 393 -7.86 12.23 -13.82
N ALA A 394 -7.89 12.43 -12.50
CA ALA A 394 -8.76 11.71 -11.57
C ALA A 394 -10.15 12.34 -11.44
N LYS A 395 -10.42 13.48 -12.08
CA LYS A 395 -11.65 14.29 -11.87
C LYS A 395 -11.86 14.69 -10.40
N LEU A 396 -10.78 14.85 -9.65
CA LEU A 396 -10.82 15.39 -8.30
C LEU A 396 -10.96 16.91 -8.37
N ASP A 397 -11.82 17.46 -7.52
CA ASP A 397 -11.91 18.90 -7.36
C ASP A 397 -10.57 19.48 -6.90
N SER A 398 -10.07 20.49 -7.61
CA SER A 398 -8.73 21.03 -7.37
C SER A 398 -8.60 21.73 -6.01
N ILE A 399 -9.69 22.36 -5.52
CA ILE A 399 -9.72 23.02 -4.20
C ILE A 399 -9.67 21.94 -3.12
N PHE A 400 -10.49 20.89 -3.28
CA PHE A 400 -10.49 19.76 -2.36
C PHE A 400 -9.14 19.05 -2.33
N TYR A 401 -8.48 18.86 -3.48
CA TYR A 401 -7.15 18.23 -3.49
C TYR A 401 -6.08 19.09 -2.82
N LYS A 402 -6.13 20.42 -2.97
CA LYS A 402 -5.26 21.33 -2.23
C LYS A 402 -5.49 21.23 -0.71
N ASP A 403 -6.73 21.06 -0.29
CA ASP A 403 -7.06 20.78 1.11
C ASP A 403 -6.49 19.42 1.55
N ALA A 404 -6.55 18.38 0.71
CA ALA A 404 -5.93 17.10 1.02
C ALA A 404 -4.41 17.23 1.22
N LEU A 405 -3.70 17.98 0.38
CA LEU A 405 -2.27 18.27 0.55
C LEU A 405 -1.97 19.02 1.86
N ARG A 406 -2.85 19.96 2.25
CA ARG A 406 -2.67 20.79 3.46
C ARG A 406 -2.94 20.03 4.75
N TYR A 407 -4.01 19.21 4.79
CA TYR A 407 -4.50 18.60 6.02
C TYR A 407 -4.12 17.14 6.21
N ALA A 408 -3.64 16.43 5.17
CA ALA A 408 -3.25 15.03 5.29
C ALA A 408 -2.19 14.79 6.37
N ARG A 409 -1.30 15.74 6.61
CA ARG A 409 -0.30 15.66 7.67
C ARG A 409 -0.90 15.48 9.08
N PHE A 410 -2.14 15.91 9.30
CA PHE A 410 -2.77 15.86 10.61
C PHE A 410 -3.51 14.56 10.91
N ILE A 411 -3.89 13.80 9.90
CA ILE A 411 -4.74 12.59 10.09
C ILE A 411 -3.96 11.33 10.49
N ARG A 412 -2.63 11.35 10.42
CA ARG A 412 -1.75 10.22 10.77
C ARG A 412 -0.62 10.66 11.70
N ASP A 413 -0.07 9.68 12.42
CA ASP A 413 1.03 9.85 13.38
C ASP A 413 2.44 9.79 12.76
N ARG A 414 2.55 9.83 11.42
CA ARG A 414 3.80 9.73 10.67
C ARG A 414 4.30 11.11 10.28
N TYR A 415 5.57 11.39 10.58
CA TYR A 415 6.24 12.61 10.12
C TYR A 415 6.66 12.43 8.66
N THR A 416 6.31 13.36 7.80
CA THR A 416 6.49 13.29 6.36
C THR A 416 7.00 14.62 5.82
N ILE A 417 7.27 14.70 4.51
CA ILE A 417 7.64 15.96 3.87
C ILE A 417 6.55 17.03 4.02
N LEU A 418 5.26 16.64 4.15
CA LEU A 418 4.17 17.58 4.43
C LEU A 418 4.34 18.26 5.79
N ASP A 419 4.87 17.52 6.78
CA ASP A 419 5.16 18.07 8.11
C ASP A 419 6.34 19.04 8.04
N LEU A 420 7.44 18.65 7.38
CA LEU A 420 8.59 19.54 7.21
C LEU A 420 8.22 20.80 6.44
N ALA A 421 7.46 20.67 5.35
CA ALA A 421 6.97 21.81 4.57
C ALA A 421 6.07 22.74 5.39
N GLY A 422 5.17 22.15 6.20
CA GLY A 422 4.26 22.90 7.07
C GLY A 422 5.00 23.63 8.18
N ASP A 423 5.91 22.94 8.87
CA ASP A 423 6.68 23.51 9.98
C ASP A 423 7.70 24.55 9.50
N SER A 424 8.12 24.49 8.22
CA SER A 424 8.97 25.53 7.60
C SER A 424 8.20 26.63 6.86
N ASN A 425 6.87 26.67 6.97
CA ASN A 425 5.98 27.62 6.30
C ASN A 425 6.10 27.63 4.76
N GLN A 426 6.52 26.51 4.14
CA GLN A 426 6.65 26.38 2.68
C GLN A 426 5.47 25.62 2.04
N LEU A 427 4.60 24.98 2.85
CA LEU A 427 3.56 24.09 2.34
C LEU A 427 2.56 24.79 1.42
N ASP A 428 2.10 26.00 1.78
CA ASP A 428 1.14 26.75 0.99
C ASP A 428 1.71 27.21 -0.36
N GLU A 429 2.99 27.57 -0.41
CA GLU A 429 3.69 27.87 -1.66
C GLU A 429 3.74 26.61 -2.54
N LEU A 430 4.18 25.48 -1.98
CA LEU A 430 4.32 24.22 -2.72
C LEU A 430 2.99 23.67 -3.25
N ILE A 431 1.89 23.89 -2.54
CA ILE A 431 0.54 23.49 -2.98
C ILE A 431 0.07 24.32 -4.19
N ASN A 432 0.55 25.54 -4.36
CA ASN A 432 0.09 26.46 -5.40
C ASN A 432 1.00 26.48 -6.66
N VAL A 433 2.11 25.74 -6.66
CA VAL A 433 2.99 25.49 -7.81
C VAL A 433 2.61 24.17 -8.48
#